data_d75cab04411c0dd4e71e8456727299da
#
_entry.id   d75cab04411c0dd4e71e8456727299da
#
_cell.length_a   1.000
_cell.length_b   1.000
_cell.length_c   1.000
_cell.angle_alpha   90.00
_cell.angle_beta   90.00
_cell.angle_gamma   90.00
#
_symmetry.space_group_name_H-M   'P 1'
#
loop_
_entity.id
_entity.type
_entity.pdbx_description
1 polymer ?
#
loop_
_entity_poly.entity_id
_entity_poly.type
_entity_poly.pdbx_seq_one_letter_code
_entity_poly.pdbx_strand_id
1 'polypeptide(L)'
;MTSIPIRTTVVGSYPFPGWLEFATKNMDQFGAADIEEMIEDAVIAAIHDQVTAGLDVITDGEQTRLDFNLSFYGYINGIENNESGTRKFGPPAHDQRGKNNIIGELQAPNGLGAVKEYLRLKKLAPAGPVLKASIPGPYTLSGRLLDRKSVV
;
A
#
# COMPACT_ATOMS: atom_id res chain seq x y z
N MET A 1 -7.63 32.75 22.49
CA MET A 1 -7.05 32.06 21.33
C MET A 1 -7.37 30.60 21.48
N THR A 2 -8.28 30.06 20.68
CA THR A 2 -8.53 28.63 20.63
C THR A 2 -7.33 27.96 19.99
N SER A 3 -6.53 27.24 20.77
CA SER A 3 -5.43 26.44 20.21
C SER A 3 -6.05 25.38 19.29
N ILE A 4 -5.67 25.38 18.01
CA ILE A 4 -6.00 24.28 17.11
C ILE A 4 -5.15 23.11 17.59
N PRO A 5 -5.75 22.01 18.06
CA PRO A 5 -4.98 20.87 18.53
C PRO A 5 -4.16 20.28 17.37
N ILE A 6 -2.89 19.98 17.63
CA ILE A 6 -2.04 19.25 16.68
C ILE A 6 -2.55 17.82 16.61
N ARG A 7 -3.03 17.40 15.44
CA ARG A 7 -3.50 16.02 15.24
C ARG A 7 -2.35 15.05 15.11
N THR A 8 -2.50 13.90 15.75
CA THR A 8 -1.55 12.80 15.70
C THR A 8 -1.95 11.77 14.64
N THR A 9 -0.97 11.19 13.95
CA THR A 9 -1.19 10.15 12.93
C THR A 9 0.09 9.35 12.71
N VAL A 10 -0.03 8.17 12.13
CA VAL A 10 1.11 7.39 11.63
C VAL A 10 1.47 7.79 10.21
N VAL A 11 2.73 7.52 9.83
CA VAL A 11 3.23 7.66 8.46
C VAL A 11 3.86 6.34 8.05
N GLY A 12 3.51 5.87 6.85
CA GLY A 12 4.03 4.63 6.27
C GLY A 12 3.25 3.39 6.66
N SER A 13 3.73 2.26 6.15
CA SER A 13 3.09 0.97 6.30
C SER A 13 3.33 0.39 7.69
N TYR A 14 2.30 -0.22 8.27
CA TYR A 14 2.45 -1.11 9.41
C TYR A 14 3.18 -2.39 9.01
N PRO A 15 3.95 -2.99 9.92
CA PRO A 15 4.49 -4.33 9.71
C PRO A 15 3.36 -5.32 9.41
N PHE A 16 3.57 -6.22 8.46
CA PHE A 16 2.63 -7.31 8.27
C PHE A 16 2.66 -8.23 9.49
N PRO A 17 1.49 -8.66 9.99
CA PRO A 17 1.44 -9.78 10.90
C PRO A 17 2.13 -11.00 10.28
N GLY A 18 2.82 -11.80 11.12
CA GLY A 18 3.60 -12.93 10.62
C GLY A 18 2.81 -13.94 9.79
N TRP A 19 1.53 -14.13 10.12
CA TRP A 19 0.63 -14.99 9.36
C TRP A 19 0.28 -14.41 7.98
N LEU A 20 0.12 -13.09 7.85
CA LEU A 20 -0.10 -12.44 6.55
C LEU A 20 1.19 -12.48 5.71
N GLU A 21 2.35 -12.25 6.33
CA GLU A 21 3.64 -12.38 5.64
C GLU A 21 3.86 -13.81 5.12
N PHE A 22 3.48 -14.82 5.90
CA PHE A 22 3.52 -16.21 5.47
C PHE A 22 2.57 -16.45 4.28
N ALA A 23 1.33 -15.99 4.37
CA ALA A 23 0.34 -16.15 3.31
C ALA A 23 0.79 -15.50 1.99
N THR A 24 1.41 -14.31 2.03
CA THR A 24 1.90 -13.64 0.81
C THR A 24 3.02 -14.40 0.09
N LYS A 25 3.74 -15.27 0.81
CA LYS A 25 4.78 -16.13 0.24
C LYS A 25 4.25 -17.48 -0.27
N ASN A 26 3.01 -17.82 0.06
CA ASN A 26 2.38 -19.12 -0.22
C ASN A 26 0.95 -18.92 -0.75
N MET A 27 0.73 -17.91 -1.58
CA MET A 27 -0.61 -17.52 -2.04
C MET A 27 -1.34 -18.63 -2.82
N ASP A 28 -0.59 -19.54 -3.43
CA ASP A 28 -1.12 -20.71 -4.13
C ASP A 28 -1.81 -21.72 -3.22
N GLN A 29 -1.59 -21.63 -1.91
CA GLN A 29 -2.20 -22.53 -0.89
C GLN A 29 -3.50 -21.96 -0.31
N PHE A 30 -3.89 -20.76 -0.67
CA PHE A 30 -5.05 -20.06 -0.11
C PHE A 30 -6.06 -19.69 -1.19
N GLY A 31 -7.34 -19.83 -0.87
CA GLY A 31 -8.41 -19.31 -1.70
C GLY A 31 -8.51 -17.78 -1.64
N ALA A 32 -9.16 -17.17 -2.63
CA ALA A 32 -9.33 -15.72 -2.65
C ALA A 32 -10.11 -15.18 -1.43
N ALA A 33 -11.05 -15.97 -0.90
CA ALA A 33 -11.80 -15.61 0.31
C ALA A 33 -10.90 -15.62 1.54
N ASP A 34 -10.02 -16.62 1.68
CA ASP A 34 -9.09 -16.72 2.81
C ASP A 34 -8.10 -15.54 2.81
N ILE A 35 -7.61 -15.16 1.62
CA ILE A 35 -6.72 -14.01 1.47
C ILE A 35 -7.43 -12.70 1.86
N GLU A 36 -8.68 -12.51 1.43
CA GLU A 36 -9.44 -11.30 1.76
C GLU A 36 -9.73 -11.23 3.27
N GLU A 37 -10.04 -12.36 3.93
CA GLU A 37 -10.23 -12.44 5.38
C GLU A 37 -8.92 -12.10 6.12
N MET A 38 -7.80 -12.68 5.73
CA MET A 38 -6.50 -12.37 6.34
C MET A 38 -6.15 -10.88 6.19
N ILE A 39 -6.43 -10.29 5.05
CA ILE A 39 -6.22 -8.85 4.84
C ILE A 39 -7.14 -8.02 5.76
N GLU A 40 -8.43 -8.38 5.88
CA GLU A 40 -9.35 -7.67 6.79
C GLU A 40 -8.85 -7.77 8.24
N ASP A 41 -8.43 -8.93 8.69
CA ASP A 41 -7.88 -9.15 10.04
C ASP A 41 -6.62 -8.31 10.30
N ALA A 42 -5.72 -8.22 9.33
CA ALA A 42 -4.52 -7.38 9.44
C ALA A 42 -4.87 -5.89 9.52
N VAL A 43 -5.85 -5.44 8.75
CA VAL A 43 -6.35 -4.07 8.80
C VAL A 43 -7.00 -3.79 10.16
N ILE A 44 -7.78 -4.73 10.70
CA ILE A 44 -8.39 -4.61 12.04
C ILE A 44 -7.30 -4.48 13.11
N ALA A 45 -6.25 -5.30 13.05
CA ALA A 45 -5.12 -5.21 13.97
C ALA A 45 -4.43 -3.84 13.92
N ALA A 46 -4.14 -3.34 12.71
CA ALA A 46 -3.54 -2.03 12.51
C ALA A 46 -4.44 -0.88 13.01
N ILE A 47 -5.75 -0.97 12.80
CA ILE A 47 -6.73 0.00 13.33
C ILE A 47 -6.72 -0.04 14.86
N HIS A 48 -6.78 -1.25 15.45
CA HIS A 48 -6.82 -1.44 16.89
C HIS A 48 -5.62 -0.78 17.59
N ASP A 49 -4.42 -0.99 17.07
CA ASP A 49 -3.20 -0.41 17.62
C ASP A 49 -3.24 1.12 17.59
N GLN A 50 -3.66 1.70 16.47
CA GLN A 50 -3.75 3.15 16.29
C GLN A 50 -4.79 3.77 17.23
N VAL A 51 -5.95 3.14 17.37
CA VAL A 51 -7.03 3.59 18.28
C VAL A 51 -6.59 3.46 19.73
N THR A 52 -5.95 2.34 20.10
CA THR A 52 -5.43 2.11 21.45
C THR A 52 -4.33 3.11 21.82
N ALA A 53 -3.51 3.49 20.84
CA ALA A 53 -2.51 4.56 21.02
C ALA A 53 -3.11 5.97 21.08
N GLY A 54 -4.42 6.13 20.87
CA GLY A 54 -5.13 7.41 20.96
C GLY A 54 -4.83 8.35 19.77
N LEU A 55 -4.57 7.82 18.57
CA LEU A 55 -4.32 8.65 17.39
C LEU A 55 -5.61 9.34 16.92
N ASP A 56 -5.48 10.62 16.52
CA ASP A 56 -6.60 11.42 15.99
C ASP A 56 -6.96 11.02 14.54
N VAL A 57 -5.97 10.57 13.77
CA VAL A 57 -6.12 10.19 12.36
C VAL A 57 -5.52 8.82 12.15
N ILE A 58 -6.33 7.89 11.66
CA ILE A 58 -5.95 6.49 11.46
C ILE A 58 -5.97 6.07 10.00
N THR A 59 -5.23 5.00 9.69
CA THR A 59 -5.13 4.37 8.37
C THR A 59 -5.46 2.90 8.44
N ASP A 60 -5.57 2.23 7.29
CA ASP A 60 -5.65 0.77 7.16
C ASP A 60 -4.30 0.05 7.41
N GLY A 61 -3.25 0.81 7.75
CA GLY A 61 -1.89 0.29 7.91
C GLY A 61 -1.22 -0.15 6.62
N GLU A 62 -1.82 0.13 5.46
CA GLU A 62 -1.35 -0.31 4.13
C GLU A 62 -1.21 -1.84 4.04
N GLN A 63 -2.02 -2.59 4.80
CA GLN A 63 -1.93 -4.04 4.93
C GLN A 63 -2.29 -4.80 3.63
N THR A 64 -2.83 -4.12 2.64
CA THR A 64 -3.09 -4.68 1.31
C THR A 64 -1.90 -4.55 0.36
N ARG A 65 -0.86 -3.83 0.77
CA ARG A 65 0.25 -3.42 -0.09
C ARG A 65 1.51 -4.20 0.22
N LEU A 66 1.85 -5.18 -0.59
CA LEU A 66 3.14 -5.88 -0.51
C LEU A 66 4.32 -4.93 -0.67
N ASP A 67 4.12 -3.84 -1.42
CA ASP A 67 5.06 -2.77 -1.64
C ASP A 67 4.31 -1.47 -1.92
N PHE A 68 4.78 -0.35 -1.37
CA PHE A 68 4.10 0.94 -1.50
C PHE A 68 3.88 1.37 -2.97
N ASN A 69 4.88 1.19 -3.84
CA ASN A 69 4.77 1.58 -5.23
C ASN A 69 4.29 0.45 -6.15
N LEU A 70 4.82 -0.76 -5.98
CA LEU A 70 4.52 -1.89 -6.87
C LEU A 70 3.04 -2.28 -6.82
N SER A 71 2.40 -2.14 -5.66
CA SER A 71 0.96 -2.42 -5.52
C SER A 71 0.10 -1.53 -6.41
N PHE A 72 0.52 -0.29 -6.70
CA PHE A 72 -0.19 0.60 -7.61
C PHE A 72 0.04 0.24 -9.08
N TYR A 73 1.20 -0.29 -9.43
CA TYR A 73 1.50 -0.68 -10.82
C TYR A 73 0.61 -1.83 -11.32
N GLY A 74 0.12 -2.69 -10.42
CA GLY A 74 -0.86 -3.71 -10.76
C GLY A 74 -2.20 -3.19 -11.28
N TYR A 75 -2.51 -1.90 -11.04
CA TYR A 75 -3.71 -1.24 -11.54
C TYR A 75 -3.49 -0.45 -12.83
N ILE A 76 -2.24 -0.36 -13.30
CA ILE A 76 -1.88 0.46 -14.46
C ILE A 76 -1.52 -0.41 -15.64
N ASN A 77 -2.27 -0.27 -16.73
CA ASN A 77 -1.94 -0.88 -18.01
C ASN A 77 -0.75 -0.16 -18.65
N GLY A 78 -0.05 -0.81 -19.58
CA GLY A 78 1.09 -0.23 -20.29
C GLY A 78 2.43 -0.31 -19.55
N ILE A 79 2.47 -0.99 -18.41
CA ILE A 79 3.69 -1.28 -17.66
C ILE A 79 4.03 -2.77 -17.79
N GLU A 80 5.29 -3.06 -18.06
CA GLU A 80 5.83 -4.42 -18.00
C GLU A 80 6.11 -4.76 -16.53
N ASN A 81 5.27 -5.63 -15.96
CA ASN A 81 5.46 -6.13 -14.61
C ASN A 81 6.62 -7.14 -14.60
N ASN A 82 7.82 -6.67 -14.30
CA ASN A 82 8.95 -7.56 -14.06
C ASN A 82 8.87 -8.07 -12.61
N GLU A 83 8.39 -9.29 -12.44
CA GLU A 83 8.33 -10.00 -11.14
C GLU A 83 9.72 -10.30 -10.54
N SER A 84 10.79 -9.96 -11.23
CA SER A 84 12.17 -10.36 -10.91
C SER A 84 12.87 -9.51 -9.85
N GLY A 85 12.13 -8.80 -9.03
CA GLY A 85 12.69 -8.01 -7.94
C GLY A 85 12.85 -8.78 -6.64
N THR A 86 13.67 -9.83 -6.59
CA THR A 86 14.14 -10.37 -5.29
C THR A 86 14.74 -9.21 -4.50
N ARG A 87 14.14 -8.90 -3.36
CA ARG A 87 14.64 -7.91 -2.41
C ARG A 87 16.07 -8.30 -2.04
N LYS A 88 17.06 -7.66 -2.63
CA LYS A 88 18.44 -7.85 -2.23
C LYS A 88 18.64 -7.22 -0.88
N PHE A 89 19.28 -7.91 0.03
CA PHE A 89 19.65 -7.39 1.34
C PHE A 89 20.54 -6.15 1.16
N GLY A 90 20.14 -5.03 1.75
CA GLY A 90 20.88 -3.78 1.75
C GLY A 90 20.32 -2.81 2.78
N PRO A 91 20.96 -1.66 3.05
CA PRO A 91 20.45 -0.67 3.97
C PRO A 91 19.01 -0.29 3.60
N PRO A 92 18.10 -0.10 4.58
CA PRO A 92 16.68 0.16 4.33
C PRO A 92 16.40 1.38 3.43
N ALA A 93 17.35 2.30 3.33
CA ALA A 93 17.23 3.52 2.54
C ALA A 93 17.47 3.33 1.03
N HIS A 94 17.99 2.18 0.60
CA HIS A 94 18.22 1.92 -0.81
C HIS A 94 17.13 1.02 -1.38
N ASP A 95 16.30 1.63 -2.20
CA ASP A 95 15.33 0.91 -2.99
C ASP A 95 16.05 0.09 -4.09
N GLN A 96 16.23 -1.19 -3.81
CA GLN A 96 16.96 -2.12 -4.68
C GLN A 96 16.05 -2.87 -5.65
N ARG A 97 14.76 -2.55 -5.65
CA ARG A 97 13.80 -3.13 -6.60
C ARG A 97 13.98 -2.49 -7.96
N GLY A 98 14.09 -3.29 -8.99
CA GLY A 98 14.33 -2.84 -10.38
C GLY A 98 13.33 -1.78 -10.85
N LYS A 99 13.57 -1.24 -12.02
CA LYS A 99 12.65 -0.34 -12.72
C LYS A 99 11.79 -1.15 -13.68
N ASN A 100 10.52 -0.76 -13.81
CA ASN A 100 9.58 -1.34 -14.76
C ASN A 100 9.58 -0.53 -16.06
N ASN A 101 9.55 -1.23 -17.19
CA ASN A 101 9.50 -0.56 -18.49
C ASN A 101 8.07 -0.11 -18.82
N ILE A 102 7.95 1.07 -19.40
CA ILE A 102 6.71 1.50 -20.05
C ILE A 102 6.71 0.86 -21.45
N ILE A 103 5.71 0.03 -21.72
CA ILE A 103 5.55 -0.70 -22.99
C ILE A 103 4.37 -0.20 -23.83
N GLY A 104 3.57 0.70 -23.31
CA GLY A 104 2.41 1.26 -23.98
C GLY A 104 1.85 2.48 -23.27
N GLU A 105 0.69 2.95 -23.72
CA GLU A 105 -0.02 4.04 -23.06
C GLU A 105 -0.41 3.66 -21.62
N LEU A 106 -0.10 4.53 -20.67
CA LEU A 106 -0.43 4.32 -19.26
C LEU A 106 -1.91 4.64 -19.01
N GLN A 107 -2.66 3.65 -18.57
CA GLN A 107 -4.08 3.77 -18.26
C GLN A 107 -4.42 3.06 -16.96
N ALA A 108 -5.26 3.67 -16.13
CA ALA A 108 -5.81 3.06 -14.92
C ALA A 108 -7.35 3.11 -14.96
N PRO A 109 -8.01 2.28 -15.80
CA PRO A 109 -9.44 2.38 -16.07
C PRO A 109 -10.32 2.20 -14.84
N ASN A 110 -9.85 1.48 -13.84
CA ASN A 110 -10.54 1.21 -12.58
C ASN A 110 -9.92 1.99 -11.39
N GLY A 111 -9.11 3.02 -11.67
CA GLY A 111 -8.35 3.74 -10.64
C GLY A 111 -7.19 2.93 -10.09
N LEU A 112 -6.61 3.42 -9.00
CA LEU A 112 -5.38 2.86 -8.40
C LEU A 112 -5.63 1.98 -7.16
N GLY A 113 -6.86 1.53 -6.92
CA GLY A 113 -7.20 0.69 -5.76
C GLY A 113 -7.40 1.45 -4.44
N ALA A 114 -6.92 2.67 -4.30
CA ALA A 114 -6.98 3.44 -3.05
C ALA A 114 -8.41 3.68 -2.54
N VAL A 115 -9.39 3.76 -3.43
CA VAL A 115 -10.82 3.90 -3.06
C VAL A 115 -11.31 2.63 -2.38
N LYS A 116 -10.95 1.44 -2.89
CA LYS A 116 -11.30 0.14 -2.28
C LYS A 116 -10.71 0.03 -0.87
N GLU A 117 -9.45 0.39 -0.71
CA GLU A 117 -8.76 0.41 0.60
C GLU A 117 -9.46 1.35 1.58
N TYR A 118 -9.76 2.58 1.15
CA TYR A 118 -10.46 3.54 2.00
C TYR A 118 -11.87 3.07 2.40
N LEU A 119 -12.61 2.44 1.49
CA LEU A 119 -13.93 1.89 1.81
C LEU A 119 -13.85 0.73 2.80
N ARG A 120 -12.82 -0.12 2.71
CA ARG A 120 -12.53 -1.16 3.70
C ARG A 120 -12.22 -0.52 5.06
N LEU A 121 -11.30 0.44 5.11
CA LEU A 121 -11.00 1.18 6.34
C LEU A 121 -12.26 1.78 6.96
N LYS A 122 -13.11 2.42 6.15
CA LYS A 122 -14.38 3.02 6.60
C LYS A 122 -15.37 1.98 7.17
N LYS A 123 -15.38 0.77 6.60
CA LYS A 123 -16.23 -0.35 7.07
C LYS A 123 -15.77 -0.84 8.45
N LEU A 124 -14.46 -0.90 8.67
CA LEU A 124 -13.84 -1.56 9.83
C LEU A 124 -13.51 -0.60 10.98
N ALA A 125 -13.34 0.68 10.69
CA ALA A 125 -12.95 1.67 11.68
C ALA A 125 -14.09 2.01 12.66
N PRO A 126 -13.79 2.20 13.96
CA PRO A 126 -14.76 2.72 14.91
C PRO A 126 -15.08 4.19 14.63
N ALA A 127 -16.20 4.67 15.17
CA ALA A 127 -16.51 6.09 15.17
C ALA A 127 -15.50 6.88 16.04
N GLY A 128 -15.16 8.08 15.61
CA GLY A 128 -14.30 9.01 16.35
C GLY A 128 -13.10 9.47 15.54
N PRO A 129 -12.11 8.61 15.25
CA PRO A 129 -10.93 9.02 14.50
C PRO A 129 -11.24 9.50 13.07
N VAL A 130 -10.42 10.42 12.57
CA VAL A 130 -10.45 10.79 11.16
C VAL A 130 -9.76 9.70 10.33
N LEU A 131 -10.34 9.34 9.20
CA LEU A 131 -9.78 8.31 8.32
C LEU A 131 -8.90 8.93 7.23
N LYS A 132 -7.75 8.31 6.98
CA LYS A 132 -6.76 8.75 5.99
C LYS A 132 -6.36 7.59 5.09
N ALA A 133 -6.36 7.79 3.78
CA ALA A 133 -5.71 6.92 2.81
C ALA A 133 -4.41 7.55 2.30
N SER A 134 -3.36 6.76 2.16
CA SER A 134 -2.08 7.20 1.60
C SER A 134 -1.99 6.79 0.13
N ILE A 135 -1.62 7.72 -0.73
CA ILE A 135 -1.35 7.45 -2.15
C ILE A 135 0.00 8.07 -2.54
N PRO A 136 0.79 7.43 -3.40
CA PRO A 136 2.03 8.04 -3.89
C PRO A 136 1.71 9.23 -4.79
N GLY A 137 2.47 10.30 -4.62
CA GLY A 137 2.45 11.41 -5.57
C GLY A 137 3.00 10.99 -6.95
N PRO A 138 2.73 11.77 -8.01
CA PRO A 138 3.18 11.43 -9.37
C PRO A 138 4.68 11.22 -9.48
N TYR A 139 5.48 12.02 -8.80
CA TYR A 139 6.94 11.89 -8.78
C TYR A 139 7.38 10.55 -8.16
N THR A 140 6.80 10.18 -7.02
CA THR A 140 7.10 8.91 -6.35
C THR A 140 6.67 7.72 -7.20
N LEU A 141 5.48 7.80 -7.80
CA LEU A 141 4.94 6.74 -8.66
C LEU A 141 5.79 6.56 -9.92
N SER A 142 6.23 7.64 -10.56
CA SER A 142 7.03 7.57 -11.79
C SER A 142 8.49 7.19 -11.55
N GLY A 143 9.01 7.33 -10.34
CA GLY A 143 10.43 7.15 -10.04
C GLY A 143 11.01 5.75 -10.36
N ARG A 144 10.12 4.77 -10.59
CA ARG A 144 10.49 3.40 -10.95
C ARG A 144 10.08 2.99 -12.36
N LEU A 145 9.54 3.92 -13.12
CA LEU A 145 9.17 3.70 -14.51
C LEU A 145 10.32 4.17 -15.42
N LEU A 146 10.63 3.34 -16.43
CA LEU A 146 11.55 3.67 -17.49
C LEU A 146 10.76 3.83 -18.78
N ASP A 147 10.72 5.02 -19.30
CA ASP A 147 10.29 5.27 -20.67
C ASP A 147 11.51 5.18 -21.60
N ARG A 148 11.53 4.15 -22.46
CA ARG A 148 12.62 3.96 -23.43
C ARG A 148 12.68 5.06 -24.50
N LYS A 149 11.64 5.88 -24.63
CA LYS A 149 11.61 6.98 -25.61
C LYS A 149 12.25 8.27 -25.09
N SER A 150 12.52 8.37 -23.80
CA SER A 150 13.12 9.56 -23.19
C SER A 150 14.63 9.47 -22.99
N VAL A 151 15.30 8.48 -23.60
CA VAL A 151 16.77 8.42 -23.67
C VAL A 151 17.17 8.95 -25.06
N VAL A 152 17.19 10.26 -25.19
CA VAL A 152 17.87 11.00 -26.23
C VAL A 152 18.90 11.91 -25.57
#